data_0a380767ae105101fa22b0b4f26529dd
#
_entry.id   0a380767ae105101fa22b0b4f26529dd
#
_cell.length_a   1.000
_cell.length_b   1.000
_cell.length_c   1.000
_cell.angle_alpha   90.00
_cell.angle_beta   90.00
_cell.angle_gamma   90.00
#
_symmetry.space_group_name_H-M   'P 1'
#
loop_
_entity.id
_entity.type
_entity.pdbx_description
1 polymer ?
#
loop_
_entity_poly.entity_id
_entity_poly.type
_entity_poly.pdbx_seq_one_letter_code
_entity_poly.pdbx_strand_id
1 'polypeptide(L)'
;MPACLFNGEAADRIPVTDRGLGYGDGLFRTVLLKQGRPTLWHWHWQCLQHDCTALGLPLPAESVLLAELAQLAATLPLAVGKIVLTRGSGARGYVLPQPVVPTRLVSVAGFAPQSCPDGVTVRWCRLELASQPRLAGVKHLNRLENVLARAEWDDPAIREGLLCDAEGWLTEACACNVFVDFGSHVATPLLDRCGVAGAARACLLDCLADRLGRPVRVERIARAAVQGAQGLWLCNSVVGVLPVRRLDALAFGLPDSARVAADILAAA
;
A
#
# COMPACT_ATOMS: atom_id res chain seq x y z
N MET A 1 19.06 5.37 13.03
CA MET A 1 18.42 5.64 11.73
C MET A 1 18.28 4.33 11.00
N PRO A 2 17.28 4.12 10.13
CA PRO A 2 17.22 2.93 9.31
C PRO A 2 18.47 2.84 8.43
N ALA A 3 19.00 1.62 8.25
CA ALA A 3 20.08 1.40 7.29
C ALA A 3 19.53 1.66 5.87
N CYS A 4 20.26 2.38 5.04
CA CYS A 4 19.82 2.79 3.71
C CYS A 4 20.93 2.61 2.68
N LEU A 5 20.56 2.10 1.50
CA LEU A 5 21.41 2.03 0.31
C LEU A 5 20.86 2.97 -0.77
N PHE A 6 21.77 3.72 -1.39
CA PHE A 6 21.53 4.51 -2.60
C PHE A 6 22.28 3.82 -3.74
N ASN A 7 21.56 3.26 -4.70
CA ASN A 7 22.12 2.49 -5.81
C ASN A 7 23.12 1.39 -5.39
N GLY A 8 22.90 0.77 -4.22
CA GLY A 8 23.72 -0.30 -3.67
C GLY A 8 24.79 0.14 -2.69
N GLU A 9 25.03 1.43 -2.51
CA GLU A 9 26.00 1.97 -1.58
C GLU A 9 25.34 2.59 -0.35
N ALA A 10 25.97 2.47 0.83
CA ALA A 10 25.44 3.07 2.06
C ALA A 10 25.37 4.60 1.94
N ALA A 11 24.19 5.17 2.24
CA ALA A 11 23.97 6.60 2.10
C ALA A 11 22.93 7.12 3.10
N ASP A 12 23.07 8.41 3.43
CA ASP A 12 22.15 9.17 4.29
C ASP A 12 21.53 10.37 3.59
N ARG A 13 21.82 10.54 2.31
CA ARG A 13 21.41 11.70 1.50
C ARG A 13 21.05 11.32 0.07
N ILE A 14 20.27 12.17 -0.58
CA ILE A 14 19.90 12.11 -1.99
C ILE A 14 20.30 13.42 -2.67
N PRO A 15 20.72 13.42 -3.94
CA PRO A 15 21.00 14.64 -4.68
C PRO A 15 19.78 15.58 -4.72
N VAL A 16 19.99 16.87 -4.49
CA VAL A 16 18.92 17.89 -4.55
C VAL A 16 18.28 18.01 -5.93
N THR A 17 18.96 17.51 -6.97
CA THR A 17 18.48 17.47 -8.37
C THR A 17 17.67 16.23 -8.68
N ASP A 18 17.49 15.30 -7.72
CA ASP A 18 16.67 14.10 -7.93
C ASP A 18 15.21 14.48 -8.16
N ARG A 19 14.63 13.96 -9.25
CA ARG A 19 13.28 14.29 -9.66
C ARG A 19 12.21 13.71 -8.71
N GLY A 20 12.54 12.65 -7.98
CA GLY A 20 11.69 12.14 -6.90
C GLY A 20 11.50 13.18 -5.80
N LEU A 21 12.57 13.93 -5.45
CA LEU A 21 12.48 15.04 -4.49
C LEU A 21 11.74 16.24 -5.08
N GLY A 22 12.06 16.62 -6.33
CA GLY A 22 11.52 17.84 -6.94
C GLY A 22 10.09 17.74 -7.44
N TYR A 23 9.66 16.57 -7.88
CA TYR A 23 8.38 16.39 -8.58
C TYR A 23 7.58 15.17 -8.09
N GLY A 24 8.11 14.35 -7.18
CA GLY A 24 7.52 13.05 -6.87
C GLY A 24 7.57 12.08 -8.06
N ASP A 25 8.54 12.28 -9.01
CA ASP A 25 8.70 11.47 -10.21
C ASP A 25 9.34 10.12 -9.87
N GLY A 26 8.51 9.23 -9.34
CA GLY A 26 8.92 7.93 -8.85
C GLY A 26 7.80 7.19 -8.12
N LEU A 27 8.16 6.04 -7.59
CA LEU A 27 7.27 5.12 -6.90
C LEU A 27 7.94 4.54 -5.65
N PHE A 28 7.17 3.86 -4.80
CA PHE A 28 7.73 3.14 -3.66
C PHE A 28 6.93 1.88 -3.32
N ARG A 29 7.59 0.92 -2.66
CA ARG A 29 6.96 -0.25 -2.05
C ARG A 29 7.45 -0.41 -0.62
N THR A 30 6.56 -0.88 0.25
CA THR A 30 6.88 -1.19 1.64
C THR A 30 6.63 -2.67 1.87
N VAL A 31 7.66 -3.39 2.29
CA VAL A 31 7.71 -4.84 2.32
C VAL A 31 7.99 -5.31 3.74
N LEU A 32 7.22 -6.26 4.25
CA LEU A 32 7.54 -6.93 5.50
C LEU A 32 8.62 -7.98 5.25
N LEU A 33 9.66 -7.99 6.08
CA LEU A 33 10.78 -8.93 6.03
C LEU A 33 10.74 -9.82 7.27
N LYS A 34 10.68 -11.13 7.08
CA LYS A 34 10.82 -12.15 8.13
C LYS A 34 12.16 -12.86 7.93
N GLN A 35 13.07 -12.76 8.90
CA GLN A 35 14.40 -13.37 8.83
C GLN A 35 15.14 -13.02 7.51
N GLY A 36 15.12 -11.74 7.15
CA GLY A 36 15.75 -11.21 5.93
C GLY A 36 15.03 -11.52 4.61
N ARG A 37 13.92 -12.25 4.63
CA ARG A 37 13.16 -12.63 3.44
C ARG A 37 11.89 -11.80 3.30
N PRO A 38 11.63 -11.20 2.14
CA PRO A 38 10.42 -10.43 1.91
C PRO A 38 9.19 -11.35 1.82
N THR A 39 8.13 -11.04 2.59
CA THR A 39 6.83 -11.68 2.46
C THR A 39 6.07 -11.10 1.27
N LEU A 40 5.14 -11.84 0.69
CA LEU A 40 4.32 -11.41 -0.46
C LEU A 40 5.16 -10.94 -1.66
N TRP A 41 6.40 -11.44 -1.79
CA TRP A 41 7.35 -10.89 -2.78
C TRP A 41 6.85 -11.02 -4.20
N HIS A 42 6.22 -12.12 -4.57
CA HIS A 42 5.64 -12.34 -5.89
C HIS A 42 4.71 -11.17 -6.29
N TRP A 43 3.77 -10.79 -5.42
CA TRP A 43 2.84 -9.69 -5.68
C TRP A 43 3.51 -8.31 -5.59
N HIS A 44 4.50 -8.15 -4.73
CA HIS A 44 5.31 -6.92 -4.71
C HIS A 44 6.04 -6.72 -6.02
N TRP A 45 6.60 -7.79 -6.58
CA TRP A 45 7.32 -7.75 -7.84
C TRP A 45 6.39 -7.41 -9.01
N GLN A 46 5.24 -8.06 -9.12
CA GLN A 46 4.22 -7.74 -10.12
C GLN A 46 3.78 -6.27 -10.03
N CYS A 47 3.52 -5.78 -8.82
CA CYS A 47 3.19 -4.38 -8.59
C CYS A 47 4.33 -3.43 -9.01
N LEU A 48 5.60 -3.77 -8.75
CA LEU A 48 6.75 -2.97 -9.20
C LEU A 48 6.84 -2.92 -10.73
N GLN A 49 6.65 -4.05 -11.40
CA GLN A 49 6.62 -4.11 -12.86
C GLN A 49 5.52 -3.21 -13.44
N HIS A 50 4.30 -3.32 -12.90
CA HIS A 50 3.17 -2.49 -13.30
C HIS A 50 3.48 -0.99 -13.10
N ASP A 51 3.93 -0.61 -11.92
CA ASP A 51 4.17 0.79 -11.56
C ASP A 51 5.31 1.40 -12.38
N CYS A 52 6.41 0.65 -12.58
CA CYS A 52 7.51 1.09 -13.44
C CYS A 52 7.04 1.29 -14.88
N THR A 53 6.23 0.38 -15.41
CA THR A 53 5.65 0.48 -16.75
C THR A 53 4.75 1.72 -16.87
N ALA A 54 3.85 1.93 -15.92
CA ALA A 54 2.92 3.06 -15.90
C ALA A 54 3.64 4.42 -15.88
N LEU A 55 4.77 4.52 -15.17
CA LEU A 55 5.57 5.73 -15.06
C LEU A 55 6.70 5.82 -16.11
N GLY A 56 6.90 4.79 -16.95
CA GLY A 56 8.02 4.73 -17.89
C GLY A 56 9.38 4.79 -17.17
N LEU A 57 9.50 4.09 -16.03
CA LEU A 57 10.75 3.97 -15.26
C LEU A 57 11.44 2.65 -15.58
N PRO A 58 12.78 2.64 -15.74
CA PRO A 58 13.52 1.39 -15.83
C PRO A 58 13.33 0.55 -14.56
N LEU A 59 12.91 -0.70 -14.73
CA LEU A 59 12.78 -1.65 -13.63
C LEU A 59 14.17 -2.21 -13.28
N PRO A 60 14.63 -2.14 -12.02
CA PRO A 60 15.88 -2.77 -11.61
C PRO A 60 15.75 -4.30 -11.66
N ALA A 61 16.88 -5.01 -11.76
CA ALA A 61 16.87 -6.46 -11.67
C ALA A 61 16.32 -6.92 -10.30
N GLU A 62 15.43 -7.91 -10.31
CA GLU A 62 14.80 -8.46 -9.11
C GLU A 62 15.84 -8.92 -8.08
N SER A 63 16.89 -9.62 -8.55
CA SER A 63 17.98 -10.12 -7.72
C SER A 63 18.72 -9.02 -6.97
N VAL A 64 18.83 -7.82 -7.55
CA VAL A 64 19.46 -6.67 -6.90
C VAL A 64 18.64 -6.20 -5.71
N LEU A 65 17.31 -6.06 -5.88
CA LEU A 65 16.43 -5.64 -4.79
C LEU A 65 16.40 -6.66 -3.66
N LEU A 66 16.34 -7.94 -3.99
CA LEU A 66 16.37 -9.03 -3.00
C LEU A 66 17.70 -9.05 -2.22
N ALA A 67 18.83 -8.87 -2.89
CA ALA A 67 20.14 -8.82 -2.25
C ALA A 67 20.27 -7.61 -1.30
N GLU A 68 19.83 -6.42 -1.72
CA GLU A 68 19.88 -5.22 -0.90
C GLU A 68 18.95 -5.31 0.33
N LEU A 69 17.74 -5.85 0.18
CA LEU A 69 16.83 -6.10 1.29
C LEU A 69 17.43 -7.10 2.30
N ALA A 70 17.97 -8.22 1.80
CA ALA A 70 18.60 -9.25 2.65
C ALA A 70 19.84 -8.71 3.38
N GLN A 71 20.68 -7.93 2.69
CA GLN A 71 21.86 -7.29 3.28
C GLN A 71 21.48 -6.38 4.46
N LEU A 72 20.48 -5.51 4.25
CA LEU A 72 20.06 -4.54 5.27
C LEU A 72 19.28 -5.17 6.43
N ALA A 73 18.61 -6.30 6.19
CA ALA A 73 17.82 -7.01 7.18
C ALA A 73 18.60 -8.14 7.91
N ALA A 74 19.87 -8.37 7.62
CA ALA A 74 20.63 -9.56 8.02
C ALA A 74 20.59 -9.88 9.53
N THR A 75 20.47 -8.87 10.40
CA THR A 75 20.44 -9.03 11.87
C THR A 75 19.04 -8.84 12.46
N LEU A 76 18.02 -8.61 11.65
CA LEU A 76 16.67 -8.25 12.10
C LEU A 76 15.72 -9.44 11.89
N PRO A 77 15.15 -10.01 12.96
CA PRO A 77 14.21 -11.13 12.85
C PRO A 77 12.91 -10.71 12.15
N LEU A 78 12.47 -9.46 12.38
CA LEU A 78 11.30 -8.87 11.75
C LEU A 78 11.60 -7.40 11.41
N ALA A 79 11.39 -7.01 10.17
CA ALA A 79 11.72 -5.68 9.70
C ALA A 79 10.76 -5.19 8.61
N VAL A 80 10.75 -3.89 8.39
CA VAL A 80 10.08 -3.26 7.26
C VAL A 80 11.14 -2.69 6.32
N GLY A 81 11.12 -3.18 5.08
CA GLY A 81 11.90 -2.65 3.97
C GLY A 81 11.07 -1.64 3.17
N LYS A 82 11.70 -0.55 2.77
CA LYS A 82 11.13 0.42 1.83
C LYS A 82 12.01 0.51 0.60
N ILE A 83 11.44 0.23 -0.56
CA ILE A 83 12.06 0.41 -1.88
C ILE A 83 11.49 1.68 -2.47
N VAL A 84 12.34 2.62 -2.88
CA VAL A 84 11.94 3.82 -3.63
C VAL A 84 12.72 3.82 -4.94
N LEU A 85 11.99 4.02 -6.03
CA LEU A 85 12.57 4.19 -7.36
C LEU A 85 12.15 5.56 -7.89
N THR A 86 13.13 6.38 -8.27
CA THR A 86 12.87 7.66 -8.94
C THR A 86 13.47 7.67 -10.34
N ARG A 87 13.10 8.66 -11.14
CA ARG A 87 13.73 8.87 -12.45
C ARG A 87 15.19 9.33 -12.35
N GLY A 88 15.69 9.59 -11.14
CA GLY A 88 17.03 10.10 -10.90
C GLY A 88 17.15 11.61 -11.07
N SER A 89 18.38 12.09 -11.15
CA SER A 89 18.67 13.51 -11.33
C SER A 89 18.36 13.97 -12.74
N GLY A 90 17.88 15.22 -12.85
CA GLY A 90 17.55 15.84 -14.13
C GLY A 90 17.68 17.35 -14.11
N ALA A 91 17.59 17.95 -15.30
CA ALA A 91 17.52 19.40 -15.45
C ALA A 91 16.17 19.94 -14.95
N ARG A 92 16.08 21.27 -14.82
CA ARG A 92 14.84 21.95 -14.45
C ARG A 92 13.73 21.69 -15.48
N GLY A 93 12.51 21.50 -14.97
CA GLY A 93 11.30 21.35 -15.79
C GLY A 93 10.85 19.91 -15.97
N TYR A 94 9.80 19.73 -16.76
CA TYR A 94 9.09 18.44 -16.88
C TYR A 94 9.62 17.55 -18.01
N VAL A 95 10.54 18.04 -18.83
CA VAL A 95 11.21 17.23 -19.84
C VAL A 95 11.96 16.08 -19.17
N LEU A 96 11.75 14.87 -19.67
CA LEU A 96 12.41 13.70 -19.12
C LEU A 96 13.89 13.69 -19.50
N PRO A 97 14.80 13.37 -18.56
CA PRO A 97 16.22 13.26 -18.87
C PRO A 97 16.48 12.12 -19.87
N GLN A 98 17.47 12.31 -20.73
CA GLN A 98 17.94 11.30 -21.65
C GLN A 98 19.47 11.19 -21.58
N PRO A 99 20.03 10.03 -21.25
CA PRO A 99 19.34 8.80 -20.83
C PRO A 99 18.71 8.93 -19.44
N VAL A 100 17.71 8.09 -19.14
CA VAL A 100 17.19 7.94 -17.78
C VAL A 100 18.18 7.14 -16.95
N VAL A 101 18.70 7.74 -15.86
CA VAL A 101 19.55 7.06 -14.88
C VAL A 101 18.76 7.02 -13.54
N PRO A 102 18.03 5.94 -13.26
CA PRO A 102 17.15 5.91 -12.12
C PRO A 102 17.91 5.91 -10.78
N THR A 103 17.31 6.51 -9.77
CA THR A 103 17.74 6.35 -8.38
C THR A 103 16.97 5.21 -7.76
N ARG A 104 17.68 4.31 -7.09
CA ARG A 104 17.12 3.25 -6.24
C ARG A 104 17.56 3.48 -4.81
N LEU A 105 16.57 3.66 -3.92
CA LEU A 105 16.78 3.71 -2.47
C LEU A 105 16.16 2.48 -1.84
N VAL A 106 16.92 1.75 -1.05
CA VAL A 106 16.43 0.65 -0.24
C VAL A 106 16.77 0.94 1.21
N SER A 107 15.77 0.98 2.07
CA SER A 107 15.97 1.17 3.51
C SER A 107 15.26 0.10 4.30
N VAL A 108 15.84 -0.30 5.44
CA VAL A 108 15.27 -1.31 6.33
C VAL A 108 15.33 -0.83 7.78
N ALA A 109 14.25 -1.05 8.51
CA ALA A 109 14.16 -0.78 9.94
C ALA A 109 13.50 -1.96 10.66
N GLY A 110 13.91 -2.22 11.91
CA GLY A 110 13.25 -3.21 12.76
C GLY A 110 11.76 -2.87 12.94
N PHE A 111 10.92 -3.88 13.02
CA PHE A 111 9.47 -3.74 13.13
C PHE A 111 8.92 -4.55 14.32
N ALA A 112 8.03 -3.92 15.08
CA ALA A 112 7.24 -4.57 16.12
C ALA A 112 5.76 -4.49 15.76
N PRO A 113 5.10 -5.61 15.43
CA PRO A 113 3.70 -5.61 15.06
C PRO A 113 2.82 -5.22 16.24
N GLN A 114 1.80 -4.42 15.99
CA GLN A 114 0.73 -4.13 16.94
C GLN A 114 -0.42 -5.09 16.68
N SER A 115 -0.77 -5.91 17.66
CA SER A 115 -1.92 -6.80 17.58
C SER A 115 -3.21 -6.01 17.80
N CYS A 116 -4.22 -6.26 16.96
CA CYS A 116 -5.55 -5.66 17.09
C CYS A 116 -6.62 -6.77 17.02
N PRO A 117 -6.62 -7.74 17.95
CA PRO A 117 -7.51 -8.91 17.90
C PRO A 117 -8.99 -8.53 17.93
N ASP A 118 -9.32 -7.44 18.63
CA ASP A 118 -10.69 -6.94 18.77
C ASP A 118 -11.11 -6.02 17.62
N GLY A 119 -10.25 -5.89 16.61
CA GLY A 119 -10.44 -4.98 15.49
C GLY A 119 -10.12 -3.52 15.82
N VAL A 120 -10.27 -2.66 14.81
CA VAL A 120 -9.89 -1.24 14.90
C VAL A 120 -11.09 -0.31 14.71
N THR A 121 -10.97 0.91 15.22
CA THR A 121 -11.87 2.02 14.91
C THR A 121 -11.30 2.82 13.74
N VAL A 122 -12.15 3.12 12.77
CA VAL A 122 -11.82 3.96 11.62
C VAL A 122 -12.87 5.07 11.47
N ARG A 123 -12.55 6.05 10.65
CA ARG A 123 -13.45 7.16 10.33
C ARG A 123 -13.55 7.38 8.82
N TRP A 124 -14.53 8.12 8.36
CA TRP A 124 -14.51 8.73 7.04
C TRP A 124 -13.62 9.96 7.03
N CYS A 125 -12.74 10.07 6.07
CA CYS A 125 -12.03 11.31 5.78
C CYS A 125 -12.97 12.30 5.08
N ARG A 126 -12.71 13.59 5.29
CA ARG A 126 -13.36 14.68 4.55
C ARG A 126 -12.66 14.94 3.21
N LEU A 127 -11.35 14.66 3.16
CA LEU A 127 -10.57 14.75 1.94
C LEU A 127 -11.06 13.72 0.93
N GLU A 128 -11.26 14.16 -0.29
CA GLU A 128 -11.58 13.34 -1.46
C GLU A 128 -10.34 13.19 -2.34
N LEU A 129 -10.12 11.98 -2.88
CA LEU A 129 -9.00 11.70 -3.77
C LEU A 129 -9.29 12.27 -5.16
N ALA A 130 -8.31 12.95 -5.74
CA ALA A 130 -8.41 13.44 -7.10
C ALA A 130 -8.39 12.30 -8.13
N SER A 131 -9.22 12.41 -9.15
CA SER A 131 -9.24 11.45 -10.24
C SER A 131 -8.08 11.69 -11.21
N GLN A 132 -7.19 10.70 -11.32
CA GLN A 132 -6.14 10.66 -12.33
C GLN A 132 -5.94 9.23 -12.85
N PRO A 133 -6.71 8.82 -13.88
CA PRO A 133 -6.71 7.43 -14.37
C PRO A 133 -5.33 6.88 -14.74
N ARG A 134 -4.40 7.73 -15.22
CA ARG A 134 -3.03 7.30 -15.55
C ARG A 134 -2.18 6.93 -14.34
N LEU A 135 -2.57 7.38 -13.14
CA LEU A 135 -1.89 7.10 -11.88
C LEU A 135 -2.69 6.14 -10.99
N ALA A 136 -3.90 5.78 -11.41
CA ALA A 136 -4.77 4.87 -10.67
C ALA A 136 -4.10 3.51 -10.48
N GLY A 137 -4.11 3.01 -9.27
CA GLY A 137 -3.44 1.77 -8.86
C GLY A 137 -1.94 1.90 -8.61
N VAL A 138 -1.28 2.93 -9.13
CA VAL A 138 0.17 3.13 -9.00
C VAL A 138 0.54 3.67 -7.62
N LYS A 139 1.54 3.05 -6.99
CA LYS A 139 2.07 3.52 -5.70
C LYS A 139 3.19 4.56 -5.92
N HIS A 140 2.83 5.67 -6.59
CA HIS A 140 3.74 6.79 -6.87
C HIS A 140 4.09 7.62 -5.62
N LEU A 141 5.10 8.47 -5.68
CA LEU A 141 5.60 9.27 -4.55
C LEU A 141 4.70 10.44 -4.15
N ASN A 142 3.77 10.86 -5.01
CA ASN A 142 2.85 11.97 -4.71
C ASN A 142 1.75 11.48 -3.75
N ARG A 143 2.02 11.47 -2.44
CA ARG A 143 1.12 11.00 -1.36
C ARG A 143 0.63 12.12 -0.46
N LEU A 144 0.61 13.35 -0.95
CA LEU A 144 0.17 14.49 -0.14
C LEU A 144 -1.30 14.37 0.28
N GLU A 145 -2.17 13.82 -0.58
CA GLU A 145 -3.56 13.54 -0.23
C GLU A 145 -3.68 12.60 0.97
N ASN A 146 -2.90 11.50 0.99
CA ASN A 146 -2.88 10.56 2.12
C ASN A 146 -2.34 11.22 3.40
N VAL A 147 -1.34 12.12 3.29
CA VAL A 147 -0.79 12.89 4.42
C VAL A 147 -1.84 13.85 4.98
N LEU A 148 -2.51 14.61 4.12
CA LEU A 148 -3.56 15.56 4.53
C LEU A 148 -4.77 14.83 5.12
N ALA A 149 -5.18 13.72 4.52
CA ALA A 149 -6.25 12.89 5.08
C ALA A 149 -5.89 12.37 6.47
N ARG A 150 -4.67 11.84 6.66
CA ARG A 150 -4.20 11.37 7.98
C ARG A 150 -4.13 12.50 9.02
N ALA A 151 -3.88 13.71 8.60
CA ALA A 151 -3.83 14.90 9.48
C ALA A 151 -5.22 15.38 9.97
N GLU A 152 -6.33 14.74 9.52
CA GLU A 152 -7.66 15.12 9.95
C GLU A 152 -8.00 14.72 11.38
N TRP A 153 -7.20 13.91 12.05
CA TRP A 153 -7.44 13.46 13.43
C TRP A 153 -6.16 13.22 14.23
N ASP A 154 -6.24 13.50 15.52
CA ASP A 154 -5.18 13.23 16.51
C ASP A 154 -5.62 12.19 17.54
N ASP A 155 -6.88 11.71 17.48
CA ASP A 155 -7.40 10.70 18.40
C ASP A 155 -6.67 9.35 18.18
N PRO A 156 -5.91 8.85 19.17
CA PRO A 156 -5.17 7.59 19.05
C PRO A 156 -6.07 6.36 18.96
N ALA A 157 -7.35 6.47 19.32
CA ALA A 157 -8.32 5.40 19.15
C ALA A 157 -8.70 5.16 17.68
N ILE A 158 -8.53 6.18 16.82
CA ILE A 158 -8.79 6.06 15.37
C ILE A 158 -7.55 5.58 14.67
N ARG A 159 -7.61 4.36 14.17
CA ARG A 159 -6.47 3.69 13.52
C ARG A 159 -6.24 4.15 12.08
N GLU A 160 -7.30 4.35 11.31
CA GLU A 160 -7.27 4.66 9.87
C GLU A 160 -8.45 5.54 9.47
N GLY A 161 -8.31 6.21 8.33
CA GLY A 161 -9.38 6.97 7.69
C GLY A 161 -9.70 6.41 6.30
N LEU A 162 -10.99 6.19 6.02
CA LEU A 162 -11.47 5.77 4.71
C LEU A 162 -11.58 6.96 3.78
N LEU A 163 -11.14 6.78 2.55
CA LEU A 163 -11.12 7.79 1.49
C LEU A 163 -12.08 7.41 0.37
N CYS A 164 -12.82 8.40 -0.09
CA CYS A 164 -13.61 8.32 -1.31
C CYS A 164 -12.96 9.17 -2.42
N ASP A 165 -13.33 8.90 -3.66
CA ASP A 165 -13.10 9.84 -4.75
C ASP A 165 -14.14 10.98 -4.74
N ALA A 166 -13.98 11.97 -5.64
CA ALA A 166 -14.87 13.13 -5.75
C ALA A 166 -16.33 12.79 -6.17
N GLU A 167 -16.58 11.55 -6.61
CA GLU A 167 -17.94 11.06 -6.91
C GLU A 167 -18.58 10.30 -5.73
N GLY A 168 -17.86 10.17 -4.61
CA GLY A 168 -18.33 9.49 -3.41
C GLY A 168 -18.17 7.96 -3.45
N TRP A 169 -17.33 7.43 -4.35
CA TRP A 169 -16.98 6.01 -4.37
C TRP A 169 -15.85 5.73 -3.38
N LEU A 170 -16.07 4.77 -2.50
CA LEU A 170 -15.02 4.27 -1.61
C LEU A 170 -13.82 3.79 -2.45
N THR A 171 -12.61 4.21 -2.07
CA THR A 171 -11.38 3.90 -2.80
C THR A 171 -10.40 3.11 -1.94
N GLU A 172 -9.94 3.66 -0.84
CA GLU A 172 -8.93 3.03 0.03
C GLU A 172 -8.99 3.63 1.44
N ALA A 173 -8.12 3.22 2.35
CA ALA A 173 -7.79 3.94 3.57
C ALA A 173 -6.45 4.67 3.42
N CYS A 174 -6.07 5.54 4.36
CA CYS A 174 -4.85 6.35 4.26
C CYS A 174 -3.59 5.51 3.96
N ALA A 175 -3.48 4.30 4.53
CA ALA A 175 -2.33 3.42 4.32
C ALA A 175 -2.70 1.97 3.97
N CYS A 176 -3.98 1.66 3.76
CA CYS A 176 -4.49 0.31 3.54
C CYS A 176 -5.48 0.24 2.37
N ASN A 177 -5.55 -0.92 1.72
CA ASN A 177 -6.71 -1.25 0.90
C ASN A 177 -7.89 -1.67 1.78
N VAL A 178 -9.10 -1.59 1.26
CA VAL A 178 -10.34 -1.89 1.97
C VAL A 178 -11.09 -3.03 1.30
N PHE A 179 -11.71 -3.87 2.11
CA PHE A 179 -12.65 -4.91 1.70
C PHE A 179 -13.93 -4.80 2.52
N VAL A 180 -15.05 -4.95 1.85
CA VAL A 180 -16.40 -4.87 2.43
C VAL A 180 -17.08 -6.23 2.27
N ASP A 181 -17.50 -6.82 3.37
CA ASP A 181 -18.22 -8.09 3.39
C ASP A 181 -19.73 -7.84 3.40
N PHE A 182 -20.39 -8.16 2.29
CA PHE A 182 -21.85 -8.06 2.16
C PHE A 182 -22.59 -9.37 2.48
N GLY A 183 -21.89 -10.39 2.99
CA GLY A 183 -22.45 -11.71 3.28
C GLY A 183 -22.51 -12.60 2.04
N SER A 184 -23.18 -12.18 0.98
CA SER A 184 -23.26 -12.94 -0.28
C SER A 184 -21.93 -12.91 -1.07
N HIS A 185 -21.14 -11.88 -0.91
CA HIS A 185 -19.82 -11.70 -1.54
C HIS A 185 -18.98 -10.74 -0.71
N VAL A 186 -17.68 -10.74 -0.96
CA VAL A 186 -16.75 -9.73 -0.48
C VAL A 186 -16.41 -8.80 -1.64
N ALA A 187 -16.44 -7.50 -1.41
CA ALA A 187 -16.09 -6.50 -2.41
C ALA A 187 -14.85 -5.70 -2.02
N THR A 188 -14.04 -5.32 -2.99
CA THR A 188 -12.97 -4.33 -2.84
C THR A 188 -13.10 -3.28 -3.94
N PRO A 189 -12.79 -2.00 -3.66
CA PRO A 189 -12.97 -0.92 -4.62
C PRO A 189 -12.28 -1.13 -5.95
N LEU A 190 -12.96 -0.72 -7.03
CA LEU A 190 -12.37 -0.57 -8.35
C LEU A 190 -11.43 0.66 -8.34
N LEU A 191 -10.17 0.44 -8.66
CA LEU A 191 -9.11 1.47 -8.63
C LEU A 191 -8.76 1.91 -10.05
N ASP A 192 -9.73 2.45 -10.78
CA ASP A 192 -9.57 2.89 -12.16
C ASP A 192 -9.43 4.41 -12.33
N ARG A 193 -9.56 5.15 -11.23
CA ARG A 193 -9.47 6.63 -11.22
C ARG A 193 -8.41 7.15 -10.26
N CYS A 194 -8.25 6.53 -9.10
CA CYS A 194 -7.31 6.89 -8.05
C CYS A 194 -7.03 5.67 -7.15
N GLY A 195 -6.29 5.88 -6.05
CA GLY A 195 -5.96 4.84 -5.09
C GLY A 195 -4.76 3.98 -5.49
N VAL A 196 -4.40 3.03 -4.63
CA VAL A 196 -3.22 2.17 -4.77
C VAL A 196 -3.60 0.70 -4.83
N ALA A 197 -3.17 -0.02 -5.86
CA ALA A 197 -3.25 -1.47 -5.92
C ALA A 197 -2.11 -2.10 -5.09
N GLY A 198 -2.43 -2.46 -3.83
CA GLY A 198 -1.45 -3.01 -2.89
C GLY A 198 -1.14 -4.48 -3.14
N ALA A 199 0.09 -4.93 -2.78
CA ALA A 199 0.51 -6.32 -2.92
C ALA A 199 -0.35 -7.29 -2.07
N ALA A 200 -0.71 -6.91 -0.83
CA ALA A 200 -1.63 -7.69 -0.01
C ALA A 200 -3.03 -7.81 -0.67
N ARG A 201 -3.55 -6.72 -1.25
CA ARG A 201 -4.81 -6.76 -2.01
C ARG A 201 -4.71 -7.70 -3.21
N ALA A 202 -3.60 -7.66 -3.97
CA ALA A 202 -3.39 -8.54 -5.11
C ALA A 202 -3.38 -10.02 -4.69
N CYS A 203 -2.62 -10.37 -3.65
CA CYS A 203 -2.61 -11.72 -3.07
C CYS A 203 -4.02 -12.19 -2.69
N LEU A 204 -4.81 -11.34 -2.04
CA LEU A 204 -6.16 -11.68 -1.62
C LEU A 204 -7.12 -11.84 -2.81
N LEU A 205 -6.97 -11.05 -3.86
CA LEU A 205 -7.77 -11.22 -5.08
C LEU A 205 -7.50 -12.56 -5.77
N ASP A 206 -6.27 -13.04 -5.72
CA ASP A 206 -5.90 -14.34 -6.30
C ASP A 206 -6.40 -15.55 -5.47
N CYS A 207 -6.49 -15.42 -4.13
CA CYS A 207 -6.64 -16.57 -3.25
C CYS A 207 -7.94 -16.58 -2.42
N LEU A 208 -8.56 -15.43 -2.17
CA LEU A 208 -9.60 -15.31 -1.15
C LEU A 208 -10.92 -15.98 -1.55
N ALA A 209 -11.31 -15.89 -2.82
CA ALA A 209 -12.57 -16.45 -3.30
C ALA A 209 -12.64 -17.97 -3.10
N ASP A 210 -11.59 -18.69 -3.46
CA ASP A 210 -11.49 -20.14 -3.32
C ASP A 210 -11.51 -20.58 -1.85
N ARG A 211 -10.83 -19.81 -0.99
CA ARG A 211 -10.75 -20.11 0.45
C ARG A 211 -12.06 -19.82 1.19
N LEU A 212 -12.85 -18.83 0.70
CA LEU A 212 -14.16 -18.49 1.26
C LEU A 212 -15.30 -19.32 0.70
N GLY A 213 -15.15 -19.93 -0.48
CA GLY A 213 -16.23 -20.59 -1.20
C GLY A 213 -17.33 -19.61 -1.67
N ARG A 214 -17.02 -18.31 -1.78
CA ARG A 214 -17.94 -17.26 -2.24
C ARG A 214 -17.22 -16.17 -3.03
N PRO A 215 -17.92 -15.40 -3.89
CA PRO A 215 -17.29 -14.43 -4.78
C PRO A 215 -16.53 -13.33 -4.05
N VAL A 216 -15.37 -12.95 -4.59
CA VAL A 216 -14.65 -11.71 -4.28
C VAL A 216 -14.70 -10.83 -5.52
N ARG A 217 -15.25 -9.62 -5.40
CA ARG A 217 -15.52 -8.72 -6.51
C ARG A 217 -14.69 -7.44 -6.43
N VAL A 218 -14.22 -6.98 -7.58
CA VAL A 218 -13.67 -5.63 -7.74
C VAL A 218 -14.76 -4.79 -8.35
N GLU A 219 -15.32 -3.86 -7.57
CA GLU A 219 -16.50 -3.10 -8.00
C GLU A 219 -16.50 -1.69 -7.39
N ARG A 220 -17.36 -0.81 -7.90
CA ARG A 220 -17.59 0.51 -7.29
C ARG A 220 -18.47 0.33 -6.07
N ILE A 221 -18.01 0.83 -4.94
CA ILE A 221 -18.71 0.76 -3.66
C ILE A 221 -19.07 2.18 -3.25
N ALA A 222 -20.38 2.52 -3.31
CA ALA A 222 -20.84 3.81 -2.82
C ALA A 222 -20.61 3.90 -1.31
N ARG A 223 -20.19 5.07 -0.80
CA ARG A 223 -20.05 5.32 0.63
C ARG A 223 -21.27 4.87 1.43
N ALA A 224 -22.48 5.15 0.93
CA ALA A 224 -23.73 4.76 1.58
C ALA A 224 -23.93 3.23 1.64
N ALA A 225 -23.41 2.47 0.67
CA ALA A 225 -23.58 1.02 0.63
C ALA A 225 -22.84 0.31 1.79
N VAL A 226 -21.80 0.95 2.35
CA VAL A 226 -21.04 0.40 3.50
C VAL A 226 -21.94 0.25 4.75
N GLN A 227 -23.02 1.00 4.86
CA GLN A 227 -24.00 0.85 5.96
C GLN A 227 -24.70 -0.51 5.97
N GLY A 228 -24.84 -1.14 4.80
CA GLY A 228 -25.46 -2.47 4.65
C GLY A 228 -24.45 -3.63 4.74
N ALA A 229 -23.18 -3.37 5.02
CA ALA A 229 -22.18 -4.40 5.13
C ALA A 229 -22.32 -5.20 6.42
N GLN A 230 -22.06 -6.52 6.35
CA GLN A 230 -21.94 -7.39 7.51
C GLN A 230 -20.60 -7.25 8.21
N GLY A 231 -19.58 -6.79 7.47
CA GLY A 231 -18.25 -6.57 8.00
C GLY A 231 -17.41 -5.69 7.08
N LEU A 232 -16.37 -5.14 7.67
CA LEU A 232 -15.39 -4.27 7.00
C LEU A 232 -14.01 -4.61 7.52
N TRP A 233 -13.02 -4.65 6.65
CA TRP A 233 -11.64 -4.84 7.05
C TRP A 233 -10.66 -4.20 6.07
N LEU A 234 -9.48 -3.89 6.58
CA LEU A 234 -8.41 -3.23 5.86
C LEU A 234 -7.23 -4.19 5.71
N CYS A 235 -6.39 -3.97 4.70
CA CYS A 235 -5.14 -4.71 4.58
C CYS A 235 -4.00 -3.89 3.98
N ASN A 236 -2.79 -4.21 4.40
CA ASN A 236 -1.57 -3.88 3.69
C ASN A 236 -0.50 -4.95 3.95
N SER A 237 0.62 -4.89 3.23
CA SER A 237 1.69 -5.88 3.29
C SER A 237 2.55 -5.86 4.58
N VAL A 238 2.34 -4.91 5.48
CA VAL A 238 3.10 -4.78 6.73
C VAL A 238 2.29 -5.20 7.94
N VAL A 239 1.07 -4.67 8.06
CA VAL A 239 0.21 -4.96 9.21
C VAL A 239 -0.71 -6.16 9.00
N GLY A 240 -0.74 -6.72 7.77
CA GLY A 240 -1.66 -7.79 7.43
C GLY A 240 -3.10 -7.29 7.31
N VAL A 241 -4.04 -8.00 7.95
CA VAL A 241 -5.47 -7.66 7.96
C VAL A 241 -5.83 -6.97 9.26
N LEU A 242 -6.58 -5.89 9.16
CA LEU A 242 -7.15 -5.15 10.29
C LEU A 242 -8.69 -5.19 10.18
N PRO A 243 -9.38 -6.05 10.93
CA PRO A 243 -10.83 -6.02 11.02
C PRO A 243 -11.32 -4.69 11.59
N VAL A 244 -12.39 -4.13 11.05
CA VAL A 244 -12.96 -2.88 11.52
C VAL A 244 -14.13 -3.18 12.44
N ARG A 245 -14.04 -2.71 13.69
CA ARG A 245 -15.11 -2.79 14.70
C ARG A 245 -16.05 -1.60 14.64
N ARG A 246 -15.53 -0.45 14.27
CA ARG A 246 -16.32 0.78 14.21
C ARG A 246 -15.85 1.70 13.09
N LEU A 247 -16.81 2.22 12.35
CA LEU A 247 -16.61 3.29 11.37
C LEU A 247 -17.53 4.44 11.77
N ASP A 248 -16.99 5.50 12.33
CA ASP A 248 -17.75 6.61 12.96
C ASP A 248 -18.77 6.04 13.96
N ALA A 249 -20.08 6.20 13.70
CA ALA A 249 -21.16 5.68 14.53
C ALA A 249 -21.57 4.23 14.20
N LEU A 250 -21.10 3.66 13.07
CA LEU A 250 -21.44 2.30 12.64
C LEU A 250 -20.58 1.28 13.37
N ALA A 251 -21.20 0.25 13.92
CA ALA A 251 -20.52 -0.90 14.52
C ALA A 251 -20.61 -2.12 13.59
N PHE A 252 -19.52 -2.88 13.49
CA PHE A 252 -19.43 -4.12 12.72
C PHE A 252 -19.07 -5.31 13.60
N GLY A 253 -19.52 -6.51 13.18
CA GLY A 253 -18.97 -7.76 13.63
C GLY A 253 -17.58 -7.99 13.06
N LEU A 254 -16.86 -8.98 13.59
CA LEU A 254 -15.61 -9.46 12.98
C LEU A 254 -15.97 -10.52 11.94
N PRO A 255 -15.92 -10.21 10.62
CA PRO A 255 -16.36 -11.15 9.60
C PRO A 255 -15.35 -12.29 9.44
N ASP A 256 -15.85 -13.51 9.16
CA ASP A 256 -15.00 -14.66 8.89
C ASP A 256 -14.06 -14.43 7.68
N SER A 257 -14.50 -13.62 6.72
CA SER A 257 -13.66 -13.21 5.60
C SER A 257 -12.37 -12.49 6.00
N ALA A 258 -12.39 -11.70 7.08
CA ALA A 258 -11.19 -11.04 7.60
C ALA A 258 -10.21 -12.06 8.21
N ARG A 259 -10.72 -13.08 8.94
CA ARG A 259 -9.90 -14.14 9.50
C ARG A 259 -9.26 -14.98 8.39
N VAL A 260 -10.05 -15.42 7.40
CA VAL A 260 -9.51 -16.19 6.26
C VAL A 260 -8.47 -15.37 5.48
N ALA A 261 -8.71 -14.07 5.27
CA ALA A 261 -7.75 -13.18 4.63
C ALA A 261 -6.44 -13.05 5.44
N ALA A 262 -6.53 -12.97 6.77
CA ALA A 262 -5.34 -12.94 7.65
C ALA A 262 -4.53 -14.24 7.54
N ASP A 263 -5.18 -15.40 7.52
CA ASP A 263 -4.53 -16.70 7.34
C ASP A 263 -3.81 -16.80 6.00
N ILE A 264 -4.41 -16.30 4.91
CA ILE A 264 -3.79 -16.24 3.58
C ILE A 264 -2.51 -15.39 3.62
N LEU A 265 -2.59 -14.15 4.13
CA LEU A 265 -1.43 -13.25 4.17
C LEU A 265 -0.32 -13.72 5.12
N ALA A 266 -0.66 -14.47 6.16
CA ALA A 266 0.33 -15.04 7.09
C ALA A 266 1.12 -16.20 6.45
N ALA A 267 0.51 -16.95 5.53
CA ALA A 267 1.09 -18.10 4.85
C ALA A 267 1.89 -17.72 3.59
N ALA A 268 1.71 -16.51 3.03
CA ALA A 268 2.35 -16.01 1.83
C ALA A 268 3.59 -15.16 2.16
#